data_d700aabeeb6dfe6739ed261cc16a8355
#
_entry.id   d700aabeeb6dfe6739ed261cc16a8355
#
_cell.length_a   1.000
_cell.length_b   1.000
_cell.length_c   1.000
_cell.angle_alpha   90.00
_cell.angle_beta   90.00
_cell.angle_gamma   90.00
#
_symmetry.space_group_name_H-M   'P 1'
#
loop_
_entity.id
_entity.type
_entity.pdbx_description
1 polymer ?
#
loop_
_entity_poly.entity_id
_entity_poly.type
_entity_poly.pdbx_seq_one_letter_code
_entity_poly.pdbx_strand_id
1 'polypeptide(L)'
;ENRTDTERKLNMQITSYQNNMAASSEQVVSNKENVMQAQKAVEIAGKRYEVGKGTVLELNSSQVSLTQAELTYNQSIYDYLVSKADLDQVLGRDYLINK
;
A
#
# COMPACT_ATOMS: atom_id res chain seq x y z
N GLU A 1 -26.74 -19.17 -22.63
CA GLU A 1 -26.77 -19.45 -21.20
C GLU A 1 -25.37 -19.54 -20.63
N ASN A 2 -24.49 -20.36 -21.20
CA ASN A 2 -23.09 -20.43 -20.82
C ASN A 2 -22.41 -19.07 -21.03
N ARG A 3 -22.85 -18.34 -22.02
CA ARG A 3 -22.31 -17.01 -22.35
C ARG A 3 -22.66 -16.00 -21.27
N THR A 4 -23.89 -16.02 -20.75
CA THR A 4 -24.34 -15.13 -19.69
C THR A 4 -23.56 -15.40 -18.39
N ASP A 5 -23.35 -16.67 -18.07
CA ASP A 5 -22.59 -17.07 -16.88
C ASP A 5 -21.14 -16.62 -16.98
N THR A 6 -20.53 -16.73 -18.17
CA THR A 6 -19.17 -16.29 -18.41
C THR A 6 -19.04 -14.77 -18.24
N GLU A 7 -20.02 -14.02 -18.75
CA GLU A 7 -20.05 -12.57 -18.60
C GLU A 7 -20.19 -12.15 -17.14
N ARG A 8 -21.03 -12.84 -16.37
CA ARG A 8 -21.20 -12.57 -14.94
C ARG A 8 -19.92 -12.83 -14.18
N LYS A 9 -19.25 -13.94 -14.44
CA LYS A 9 -17.99 -14.28 -13.80
C LYS A 9 -16.94 -13.24 -14.11
N LEU A 10 -16.85 -12.81 -15.37
CA LEU A 10 -15.88 -11.79 -15.79
C LEU A 10 -16.16 -10.45 -15.09
N ASN A 11 -17.42 -10.03 -15.04
CA ASN A 11 -17.81 -8.80 -14.37
C ASN A 11 -17.50 -8.85 -12.87
N MET A 12 -17.74 -10.00 -12.23
CA MET A 12 -17.40 -10.18 -10.81
C MET A 12 -15.91 -10.12 -10.58
N GLN A 13 -15.11 -10.69 -11.47
CA GLN A 13 -13.65 -10.61 -11.38
C GLN A 13 -13.15 -9.17 -11.54
N ILE A 14 -13.68 -8.45 -12.50
CA ILE A 14 -13.30 -7.04 -12.73
C ILE A 14 -13.65 -6.20 -11.50
N THR A 15 -14.86 -6.37 -10.95
CA THR A 15 -15.29 -5.65 -9.75
C THR A 15 -14.39 -5.98 -8.57
N SER A 16 -14.04 -7.26 -8.40
CA SER A 16 -13.15 -7.70 -7.31
C SER A 16 -11.77 -7.06 -7.44
N TYR A 17 -11.19 -7.04 -8.63
CA TYR A 17 -9.89 -6.42 -8.86
C TYR A 17 -9.93 -4.90 -8.65
N GLN A 18 -11.02 -4.24 -9.06
CA GLN A 18 -11.20 -2.81 -8.83
C GLN A 18 -11.29 -2.51 -7.35
N ASN A 19 -12.01 -3.31 -6.58
CA ASN A 19 -12.13 -3.15 -5.14
C ASN A 19 -10.79 -3.36 -4.45
N ASN A 20 -10.03 -4.38 -4.87
CA ASN A 20 -8.70 -4.65 -4.33
C ASN A 20 -7.74 -3.49 -4.62
N MET A 21 -7.81 -2.92 -5.82
CA MET A 21 -6.99 -1.79 -6.21
C MET A 21 -7.32 -0.56 -5.37
N ALA A 22 -8.61 -0.29 -5.13
CA ALA A 22 -9.05 0.83 -4.30
C ALA A 22 -8.57 0.65 -2.85
N ALA A 23 -8.70 -0.56 -2.30
CA ALA A 23 -8.23 -0.86 -0.94
C ALA A 23 -6.71 -0.69 -0.84
N SER A 24 -5.96 -1.17 -1.84
CA SER A 24 -4.51 -1.03 -1.88
C SER A 24 -4.09 0.43 -1.96
N SER A 25 -4.82 1.24 -2.74
CA SER A 25 -4.57 2.67 -2.86
C SER A 25 -4.75 3.38 -1.52
N GLU A 26 -5.83 3.04 -0.79
CA GLU A 26 -6.06 3.58 0.56
C GLU A 26 -4.95 3.19 1.52
N GLN A 27 -4.47 1.96 1.44
CA GLN A 27 -3.35 1.50 2.27
C GLN A 27 -2.08 2.27 1.98
N VAL A 28 -1.80 2.56 0.70
CA VAL A 28 -0.63 3.36 0.33
C VAL A 28 -0.69 4.74 0.99
N VAL A 29 -1.84 5.40 0.93
CA VAL A 29 -2.02 6.72 1.54
C VAL A 29 -1.86 6.66 3.06
N SER A 30 -2.50 5.68 3.72
CA SER A 30 -2.39 5.49 5.18
C SER A 30 -0.94 5.24 5.59
N ASN A 31 -0.23 4.38 4.86
CA ASN A 31 1.14 4.04 5.19
C ASN A 31 2.07 5.22 4.94
N LYS A 32 1.78 6.07 3.96
CA LYS A 32 2.53 7.30 3.75
C LYS A 32 2.40 8.23 4.94
N GLU A 33 1.19 8.38 5.48
CA GLU A 33 0.96 9.18 6.69
C GLU A 33 1.71 8.60 7.87
N ASN A 34 1.74 7.27 8.00
CA ASN A 34 2.46 6.60 9.07
C ASN A 34 3.97 6.87 8.98
N VAL A 35 4.53 6.89 7.77
CA VAL A 35 5.93 7.25 7.55
C VAL A 35 6.19 8.68 7.99
N MET A 36 5.31 9.61 7.63
CA MET A 36 5.46 11.01 8.01
C MET A 36 5.42 11.18 9.53
N GLN A 37 4.52 10.47 10.22
CA GLN A 37 4.45 10.51 11.68
C GLN A 37 5.70 9.91 12.31
N ALA A 38 6.20 8.81 11.76
CA ALA A 38 7.43 8.18 12.24
C ALA A 38 8.64 9.08 12.04
N GLN A 39 8.71 9.82 10.93
CA GLN A 39 9.77 10.79 10.69
C GLN A 39 9.75 11.90 11.74
N LYS A 40 8.56 12.40 12.08
CA LYS A 40 8.42 13.42 13.13
C LYS A 40 8.86 12.87 14.48
N ALA A 41 8.53 11.62 14.78
CA ALA A 41 8.93 10.99 16.03
C ALA A 41 10.45 10.88 16.15
N VAL A 42 11.13 10.52 15.05
CA VAL A 42 12.60 10.48 15.03
C VAL A 42 13.18 11.87 15.23
N GLU A 43 12.62 12.87 14.59
CA GLU A 43 13.07 14.26 14.73
C GLU A 43 12.94 14.73 16.17
N ILE A 44 11.81 14.47 16.81
CA ILE A 44 11.56 14.84 18.21
C ILE A 44 12.54 14.09 19.13
N ALA A 45 12.72 12.77 18.91
CA ALA A 45 13.63 11.97 19.72
C ALA A 45 15.07 12.45 19.57
N GLY A 46 15.48 12.87 18.36
CA GLY A 46 16.79 13.43 18.10
C GLY A 46 17.02 14.74 18.84
N LYS A 47 16.03 15.63 18.83
CA LYS A 47 16.12 16.91 19.54
C LYS A 47 16.17 16.70 21.06
N ARG A 48 15.38 15.78 21.57
CA ARG A 48 15.41 15.45 23.01
C ARG A 48 16.76 14.87 23.42
N TYR A 49 17.35 14.05 22.57
CA TYR A 49 18.68 13.50 22.82
C TYR A 49 19.74 14.60 22.86
N GLU A 50 19.69 15.53 21.91
CA GLU A 50 20.65 16.64 21.83
C GLU A 50 20.63 17.52 23.07
N VAL A 51 19.46 17.76 23.65
CA VAL A 51 19.33 18.59 24.85
C VAL A 51 19.45 17.79 26.14
N GLY A 52 19.79 16.49 26.05
CA GLY A 52 20.02 15.64 27.20
C GLY A 52 18.75 15.14 27.88
N LYS A 53 17.58 15.31 27.28
CA LYS A 53 16.30 14.90 27.87
C LYS A 53 15.83 13.52 27.37
N GLY A 54 16.47 12.98 26.32
CA GLY A 54 16.13 11.68 25.76
C GLY A 54 17.30 10.73 25.83
N THR A 55 17.04 9.43 25.64
CA THR A 55 18.05 8.38 25.66
C THR A 55 18.37 7.93 24.25
N VAL A 56 19.56 7.32 24.05
CA VAL A 56 19.95 6.67 22.81
C VAL A 56 18.96 5.57 22.44
N LEU A 57 18.43 4.86 23.46
CA LEU A 57 17.44 3.80 23.25
C LEU A 57 16.17 4.34 22.61
N GLU A 58 15.67 5.49 23.08
CA GLU A 58 14.49 6.12 22.52
C GLU A 58 14.73 6.52 21.06
N LEU A 59 15.89 7.09 20.77
CA LEU A 59 16.26 7.50 19.41
C LEU A 59 16.34 6.29 18.49
N ASN A 60 17.04 5.23 18.91
CA ASN A 60 17.17 4.01 18.12
C ASN A 60 15.80 3.35 17.89
N SER A 61 14.97 3.29 18.93
CA SER A 61 13.61 2.74 18.83
C SER A 61 12.77 3.50 17.80
N SER A 62 12.87 4.83 17.80
CA SER A 62 12.17 5.67 16.81
C SER A 62 12.66 5.40 15.41
N GLN A 63 13.97 5.24 15.22
CA GLN A 63 14.53 4.93 13.90
C GLN A 63 14.11 3.55 13.39
N VAL A 64 14.03 2.55 14.27
CA VAL A 64 13.53 1.22 13.91
C VAL A 64 12.07 1.33 13.47
N SER A 65 11.25 2.08 14.20
CA SER A 65 9.86 2.28 13.84
C SER A 65 9.72 2.97 12.48
N LEU A 66 10.56 3.96 12.20
CA LEU A 66 10.57 4.63 10.89
C LEU A 66 10.93 3.65 9.78
N THR A 67 11.95 2.83 9.97
CA THR A 67 12.38 1.83 9.00
C THR A 67 11.23 0.86 8.70
N GLN A 68 10.54 0.38 9.75
CA GLN A 68 9.41 -0.51 9.58
C GLN A 68 8.27 0.15 8.82
N ALA A 69 7.98 1.42 9.13
CA ALA A 69 6.95 2.17 8.42
C ALA A 69 7.30 2.33 6.94
N GLU A 70 8.57 2.61 6.64
CA GLU A 70 9.04 2.73 5.25
C GLU A 70 8.92 1.40 4.50
N LEU A 71 9.29 0.29 5.15
CA LEU A 71 9.18 -1.04 4.54
C LEU A 71 7.71 -1.38 4.24
N THR A 72 6.83 -1.09 5.19
CA THR A 72 5.40 -1.32 5.03
C THR A 72 4.83 -0.46 3.90
N TYR A 73 5.28 0.79 3.82
CA TYR A 73 4.87 1.70 2.75
C TYR A 73 5.33 1.17 1.38
N ASN A 74 6.59 0.75 1.26
CA ASN A 74 7.12 0.19 0.02
C ASN A 74 6.38 -1.08 -0.38
N GLN A 75 6.05 -1.93 0.58
CA GLN A 75 5.25 -3.14 0.33
C GLN A 75 3.86 -2.79 -0.19
N SER A 76 3.24 -1.75 0.37
CA SER A 76 1.92 -1.28 -0.09
C SER A 76 1.96 -0.81 -1.54
N ILE A 77 3.01 -0.10 -1.92
CA ILE A 77 3.18 0.37 -3.30
C ILE A 77 3.31 -0.83 -4.22
N TYR A 78 4.11 -1.83 -3.84
CA TYR A 78 4.27 -3.04 -4.62
C TYR A 78 2.94 -3.77 -4.79
N ASP A 79 2.19 -3.93 -3.70
CA ASP A 79 0.88 -4.58 -3.74
C ASP A 79 -0.10 -3.83 -4.65
N TYR A 80 -0.07 -2.50 -4.60
CA TYR A 80 -0.89 -1.67 -5.47
C TYR A 80 -0.53 -1.89 -6.94
N LEU A 81 0.75 -1.91 -7.26
CA LEU A 81 1.23 -2.12 -8.64
C LEU A 81 0.86 -3.51 -9.15
N VAL A 82 0.94 -4.53 -8.30
CA VAL A 82 0.52 -5.89 -8.66
C VAL A 82 -0.98 -5.93 -8.93
N SER A 83 -1.78 -5.30 -8.07
CA SER A 83 -3.24 -5.25 -8.25
C SER A 83 -3.60 -4.53 -9.54
N LYS A 84 -2.91 -3.44 -9.86
CA LYS A 84 -3.11 -2.70 -11.09
C LYS A 84 -2.76 -3.54 -12.31
N ALA A 85 -1.64 -4.26 -12.26
CA ALA A 85 -1.22 -5.13 -13.34
C ALA A 85 -2.22 -6.26 -13.58
N ASP A 86 -2.74 -6.85 -12.49
CA ASP A 86 -3.75 -7.90 -12.58
C ASP A 86 -5.03 -7.37 -13.22
N LEU A 87 -5.46 -6.18 -12.84
CA LEU A 87 -6.65 -5.55 -13.43
C LEU A 87 -6.44 -5.27 -14.91
N ASP A 88 -5.30 -4.72 -15.28
CA ASP A 88 -4.97 -4.44 -16.66
C ASP A 88 -4.95 -5.72 -17.50
N GLN A 89 -4.44 -6.81 -16.94
CA GLN A 89 -4.40 -8.10 -17.62
C GLN A 89 -5.81 -8.64 -17.87
N VAL A 90 -6.69 -8.53 -16.88
CA VAL A 90 -8.08 -8.99 -17.00
C VAL A 90 -8.82 -8.15 -18.04
N LEU A 91 -8.64 -6.83 -18.01
CA LEU A 91 -9.26 -5.95 -18.99
C LEU A 91 -8.75 -6.21 -20.40
N GLY A 92 -7.46 -6.52 -20.52
CA GLY A 92 -6.87 -6.89 -21.81
C GLY A 92 -7.46 -8.16 -22.37
N ARG A 93 -7.68 -9.16 -21.51
CA ARG A 93 -8.33 -10.42 -21.92
C ARG A 93 -9.75 -10.18 -22.38
N ASP A 94 -10.51 -9.34 -21.64
CA ASP A 94 -11.87 -9.00 -21.99
C ASP A 94 -11.92 -8.32 -23.37
N TYR A 95 -11.00 -7.43 -23.64
CA TYR A 95 -10.89 -6.75 -24.93
C TYR A 95 -10.63 -7.75 -26.05
N LEU A 96 -9.73 -8.72 -25.83
CA LEU A 96 -9.40 -9.73 -26.83
C LEU A 96 -10.58 -10.69 -27.08
N ILE A 97 -11.34 -11.03 -26.05
CA ILE A 97 -12.50 -11.91 -26.17
C ILE A 97 -13.62 -11.24 -26.95
N ASN A 98 -13.82 -9.95 -26.74
CA ASN A 98 -14.89 -9.19 -27.41
C ASN A 98 -14.57 -8.81 -28.86
N LYS A 99 -13.35 -9.05 -29.28
CA LYS A 99 -12.95 -8.85 -30.66
C LYS A 99 -13.18 -10.10 -31.50
#